data_9ca0f3fcd0e0b55fe8fd9595db38b829
#
_entry.id   9ca0f3fcd0e0b55fe8fd9595db38b829
#
_cell.length_a   1.000
_cell.length_b   1.000
_cell.length_c   1.000
_cell.angle_alpha   90.00
_cell.angle_beta   90.00
_cell.angle_gamma   90.00
#
_symmetry.space_group_name_H-M   'P 1'
#
loop_
_entity.id
_entity.type
_entity.pdbx_description
1 polymer ?
#
loop_
_entity_poly.entity_id
_entity_poly.type
_entity_poly.pdbx_seq_one_letter_code
_entity_poly.pdbx_strand_id
1 'polypeptide(L)'
;MSRPPSRGSAPAPAPPARPRPPTPPGAGLRLASSPRNPALRLARALQAKKVRRERRLLVAEGEDLVDAALAHGVEPVALLIDAERVGADDPRVRATEGLRERYLVPPRLLAQASGLAAAPRVLAILPQPPVRSFRDVAFPPALGLYLAGVADPGNVGTLVRTAAGLGADWLALGPGSADAFHPRAVRAAMGATFAIPILEGVAPADLATRGGFAVVGAVPRGGVAPWEADLVRPLVLALGAERGGLGGALEELAAGREVVQVTIPQAPGAESLNVAAAGAALMAESVRQRARSGRSGSGTLSGR
;
A
#
# COMPACT_ATOMS: atom_id res chain seq x y z
N MET A 1 9.15 55.63 -6.36
CA MET A 1 8.53 54.76 -7.40
C MET A 1 9.35 53.46 -7.48
N SER A 2 8.92 52.45 -6.74
CA SER A 2 9.62 51.13 -6.65
C SER A 2 8.90 50.13 -7.55
N ARG A 3 9.67 49.47 -8.43
CA ARG A 3 9.20 48.44 -9.34
C ARG A 3 8.79 47.18 -8.58
N PRO A 4 7.68 46.49 -8.93
CA PRO A 4 7.31 45.23 -8.34
C PRO A 4 8.22 44.10 -8.86
N PRO A 5 8.44 43.03 -8.07
CA PRO A 5 9.26 41.88 -8.48
C PRO A 5 8.55 41.06 -9.55
N SER A 6 9.31 40.60 -10.52
CA SER A 6 8.90 39.73 -11.61
C SER A 6 8.43 38.36 -11.09
N ARG A 7 7.23 37.94 -11.46
CA ARG A 7 6.70 36.60 -11.20
C ARG A 7 7.51 35.58 -12.01
N GLY A 8 8.23 34.71 -11.30
CA GLY A 8 8.85 33.53 -11.90
C GLY A 8 7.77 32.60 -12.48
N SER A 9 7.88 32.32 -13.76
CA SER A 9 7.05 31.35 -14.47
C SER A 9 7.29 29.96 -13.93
N ALA A 10 6.21 29.28 -13.56
CA ALA A 10 6.24 27.86 -13.18
C ALA A 10 6.75 27.01 -14.36
N PRO A 11 7.54 25.96 -14.12
CA PRO A 11 8.00 25.06 -15.19
C PRO A 11 6.79 24.39 -15.85
N ALA A 12 6.83 24.33 -17.18
CA ALA A 12 5.80 23.70 -17.98
C ALA A 12 5.66 22.20 -17.62
N PRO A 13 4.45 21.63 -17.63
CA PRO A 13 4.25 20.21 -17.39
C PRO A 13 5.00 19.39 -18.44
N ALA A 14 5.63 18.30 -17.99
CA ALA A 14 6.33 17.38 -18.86
C ALA A 14 5.40 16.87 -19.97
N PRO A 15 5.87 16.75 -21.23
CA PRO A 15 5.04 16.28 -22.32
C PRO A 15 4.55 14.86 -22.04
N PRO A 16 3.31 14.52 -22.44
CA PRO A 16 2.78 13.16 -22.29
C PRO A 16 3.71 12.17 -22.99
N ALA A 17 3.95 11.04 -22.32
CA ALA A 17 4.75 9.96 -22.87
C ALA A 17 4.18 9.56 -24.25
N ARG A 18 5.05 9.50 -25.28
CA ARG A 18 4.65 9.09 -26.62
C ARG A 18 4.01 7.69 -26.55
N PRO A 19 2.87 7.47 -27.23
CA PRO A 19 2.27 6.14 -27.31
C PRO A 19 3.32 5.18 -27.91
N ARG A 20 3.54 4.05 -27.21
CA ARG A 20 4.42 2.99 -27.71
C ARG A 20 3.81 2.47 -29.03
N PRO A 21 4.64 2.18 -30.05
CA PRO A 21 4.14 1.56 -31.27
C PRO A 21 3.45 0.23 -30.91
N PRO A 22 2.34 -0.12 -31.56
CA PRO A 22 1.63 -1.37 -31.32
C PRO A 22 2.59 -2.54 -31.52
N THR A 23 2.64 -3.44 -30.56
CA THR A 23 3.40 -4.69 -30.67
C THR A 23 2.73 -5.55 -31.76
N PRO A 24 3.47 -6.09 -32.72
CA PRO A 24 2.86 -6.91 -33.75
C PRO A 24 2.13 -8.10 -33.13
N PRO A 25 0.93 -8.47 -33.61
CA PRO A 25 0.20 -9.62 -33.15
C PRO A 25 1.05 -10.88 -33.38
N GLY A 26 1.34 -11.65 -32.31
CA GLY A 26 2.10 -12.89 -32.40
C GLY A 26 3.33 -13.02 -31.51
N ALA A 27 3.64 -12.05 -30.64
CA ALA A 27 4.66 -12.23 -29.60
C ALA A 27 4.16 -13.28 -28.59
N GLY A 28 4.32 -14.55 -28.94
CA GLY A 28 3.90 -15.69 -28.12
C GLY A 28 4.64 -15.78 -26.79
N LEU A 29 4.13 -16.60 -25.89
CA LEU A 29 4.80 -17.01 -24.67
C LEU A 29 6.17 -17.63 -25.02
N ARG A 30 7.23 -17.17 -24.38
CA ARG A 30 8.58 -17.69 -24.57
C ARG A 30 8.94 -18.67 -23.44
N LEU A 31 9.64 -19.75 -23.74
CA LEU A 31 10.10 -20.67 -22.72
C LEU A 31 11.33 -20.11 -21.99
N ALA A 32 11.25 -19.97 -20.66
CA ALA A 32 12.38 -19.60 -19.80
C ALA A 32 12.86 -20.81 -19.01
N SER A 33 13.67 -21.65 -19.65
CA SER A 33 14.24 -22.87 -19.05
C SER A 33 15.55 -22.65 -18.27
N SER A 34 16.15 -21.46 -18.38
CA SER A 34 17.40 -21.12 -17.70
C SER A 34 17.18 -20.21 -16.49
N PRO A 35 17.84 -20.48 -15.34
CA PRO A 35 17.82 -19.58 -14.18
C PRO A 35 18.50 -18.22 -14.47
N ARG A 36 19.20 -18.10 -15.60
CA ARG A 36 19.83 -16.85 -16.06
C ARG A 36 18.87 -15.96 -16.84
N ASN A 37 17.64 -16.39 -17.10
CA ASN A 37 16.63 -15.55 -17.75
C ASN A 37 16.52 -14.19 -17.03
N PRO A 38 16.53 -13.05 -17.74
CA PRO A 38 16.54 -11.72 -17.16
C PRO A 38 15.33 -11.47 -16.23
N ALA A 39 14.14 -11.91 -16.60
CA ALA A 39 12.93 -11.72 -15.78
C ALA A 39 12.99 -12.55 -14.48
N LEU A 40 13.48 -13.79 -14.52
CA LEU A 40 13.70 -14.61 -13.32
C LEU A 40 14.76 -14.01 -12.39
N ARG A 41 15.84 -13.47 -12.96
CA ARG A 41 16.87 -12.77 -12.18
C ARG A 41 16.31 -11.51 -11.53
N LEU A 42 15.52 -10.74 -12.27
CA LEU A 42 14.90 -9.52 -11.76
C LEU A 42 13.91 -9.86 -10.65
N ALA A 43 13.02 -10.85 -10.82
CA ALA A 43 12.08 -11.27 -9.78
C ALA A 43 12.80 -11.65 -8.47
N ARG A 44 13.89 -12.43 -8.55
CA ARG A 44 14.73 -12.74 -7.39
C ARG A 44 15.38 -11.52 -6.76
N ALA A 45 15.93 -10.62 -7.58
CA ALA A 45 16.57 -9.41 -7.10
C ALA A 45 15.59 -8.47 -6.38
N LEU A 46 14.32 -8.45 -6.80
CA LEU A 46 13.24 -7.67 -6.19
C LEU A 46 12.83 -8.15 -4.79
N GLN A 47 13.33 -9.29 -4.31
CA GLN A 47 13.21 -9.67 -2.88
C GLN A 47 13.98 -8.68 -1.98
N ALA A 48 15.02 -8.01 -2.51
CA ALA A 48 15.79 -7.01 -1.79
C ALA A 48 15.15 -5.61 -1.88
N LYS A 49 14.95 -4.94 -0.72
CA LYS A 49 14.37 -3.58 -0.63
C LYS A 49 15.11 -2.56 -1.50
N LYS A 50 16.45 -2.62 -1.52
CA LYS A 50 17.29 -1.73 -2.33
C LYS A 50 16.91 -1.79 -3.80
N VAL A 51 16.81 -3.00 -4.36
CA VAL A 51 16.48 -3.20 -5.77
C VAL A 51 15.05 -2.74 -6.09
N ARG A 52 14.09 -3.01 -5.22
CA ARG A 52 12.71 -2.51 -5.39
C ARG A 52 12.66 -0.99 -5.47
N ARG A 53 13.39 -0.30 -4.60
CA ARG A 53 13.45 1.16 -4.58
C ARG A 53 14.14 1.74 -5.81
N GLU A 54 15.30 1.20 -6.19
CA GLU A 54 16.06 1.65 -7.36
C GLU A 54 15.31 1.42 -8.67
N ARG A 55 14.64 0.28 -8.80
CA ARG A 55 13.90 -0.09 -10.02
C ARG A 55 12.49 0.42 -10.05
N ARG A 56 11.93 0.84 -8.91
CA ARG A 56 10.51 1.19 -8.76
C ARG A 56 9.59 0.05 -9.22
N LEU A 57 9.96 -1.18 -8.89
CA LEU A 57 9.25 -2.40 -9.23
C LEU A 57 8.91 -3.20 -7.97
N LEU A 58 7.89 -4.03 -8.08
CA LEU A 58 7.51 -5.01 -7.07
C LEU A 58 7.18 -6.36 -7.72
N VAL A 59 7.05 -7.39 -6.92
CA VAL A 59 6.63 -8.73 -7.36
C VAL A 59 5.24 -9.02 -6.81
N ALA A 60 4.31 -9.39 -7.70
CA ALA A 60 3.01 -9.95 -7.36
C ALA A 60 3.06 -11.47 -7.58
N GLU A 61 2.88 -12.23 -6.51
CA GLU A 61 2.98 -13.69 -6.49
C GLU A 61 1.59 -14.29 -6.29
N GLY A 62 1.09 -14.97 -7.29
CA GLY A 62 -0.24 -15.59 -7.29
C GLY A 62 -1.25 -14.87 -8.17
N GLU A 63 -2.29 -15.60 -8.49
CA GLU A 63 -3.30 -15.22 -9.46
C GLU A 63 -4.08 -13.98 -9.00
N ASP A 64 -4.54 -13.97 -7.74
CA ASP A 64 -5.36 -12.90 -7.18
C ASP A 64 -4.65 -11.54 -7.21
N LEU A 65 -3.33 -11.51 -6.95
CA LEU A 65 -2.56 -10.28 -6.96
C LEU A 65 -2.34 -9.74 -8.39
N VAL A 66 -2.12 -10.65 -9.35
CA VAL A 66 -1.98 -10.26 -10.75
C VAL A 66 -3.32 -9.74 -11.27
N ASP A 67 -4.42 -10.42 -10.97
CA ASP A 67 -5.77 -9.99 -11.34
C ASP A 67 -6.12 -8.62 -10.76
N ALA A 68 -5.82 -8.42 -9.48
CA ALA A 68 -6.04 -7.13 -8.82
C ALA A 68 -5.22 -6.00 -9.48
N ALA A 69 -3.96 -6.25 -9.82
CA ALA A 69 -3.13 -5.27 -10.51
C ALA A 69 -3.69 -4.91 -11.89
N LEU A 70 -4.07 -5.92 -12.68
CA LEU A 70 -4.67 -5.73 -14.00
C LEU A 70 -6.01 -4.97 -13.91
N ALA A 71 -6.84 -5.28 -12.92
CA ALA A 71 -8.10 -4.58 -12.67
C ALA A 71 -7.89 -3.09 -12.32
N HIS A 72 -6.75 -2.73 -11.73
CA HIS A 72 -6.35 -1.33 -11.49
C HIS A 72 -5.59 -0.70 -12.68
N GLY A 73 -5.56 -1.35 -13.84
CA GLY A 73 -4.90 -0.84 -15.04
C GLY A 73 -3.36 -0.85 -14.94
N VAL A 74 -2.79 -1.64 -14.03
CA VAL A 74 -1.33 -1.74 -13.90
C VAL A 74 -0.78 -2.70 -14.95
N GLU A 75 -0.02 -2.17 -15.90
CA GLU A 75 0.64 -2.98 -16.92
C GLU A 75 1.89 -3.68 -16.36
N PRO A 76 1.97 -5.02 -16.43
CA PRO A 76 3.17 -5.74 -16.02
C PRO A 76 4.39 -5.38 -16.86
N VAL A 77 5.58 -5.41 -16.23
CA VAL A 77 6.88 -5.36 -16.92
C VAL A 77 7.24 -6.75 -17.44
N ALA A 78 6.89 -7.79 -16.67
CA ALA A 78 7.04 -9.17 -17.08
C ALA A 78 5.97 -10.06 -16.44
N LEU A 79 5.56 -11.11 -17.14
CA LEU A 79 4.67 -12.16 -16.65
C LEU A 79 5.38 -13.51 -16.73
N LEU A 80 5.49 -14.20 -15.60
CA LEU A 80 6.10 -15.51 -15.45
C LEU A 80 5.00 -16.50 -15.07
N ILE A 81 4.84 -17.54 -15.88
CA ILE A 81 3.69 -18.45 -15.82
C ILE A 81 4.23 -19.87 -15.65
N ASP A 82 3.64 -20.62 -14.75
CA ASP A 82 3.94 -22.03 -14.56
C ASP A 82 3.60 -22.84 -15.81
N ALA A 83 4.63 -23.41 -16.45
CA ALA A 83 4.49 -24.11 -17.71
C ALA A 83 3.69 -25.41 -17.64
N GLU A 84 3.51 -25.96 -16.41
CA GLU A 84 2.83 -27.25 -16.19
C GLU A 84 1.37 -27.08 -15.75
N ARG A 85 1.07 -25.93 -15.09
CA ARG A 85 -0.22 -25.71 -14.44
C ARG A 85 -1.10 -24.64 -15.08
N VAL A 86 -0.54 -23.85 -16.00
CA VAL A 86 -1.25 -22.71 -16.64
C VAL A 86 -1.18 -22.80 -18.14
N GLY A 87 -2.32 -22.83 -18.81
CA GLY A 87 -2.43 -22.87 -20.27
C GLY A 87 -2.34 -21.48 -20.92
N ALA A 88 -2.18 -21.47 -22.25
CA ALA A 88 -2.18 -20.24 -23.04
C ALA A 88 -3.53 -19.51 -23.07
N ASP A 89 -4.59 -20.19 -22.67
CA ASP A 89 -5.95 -19.67 -22.58
C ASP A 89 -6.26 -18.99 -21.24
N ASP A 90 -5.30 -18.97 -20.30
CA ASP A 90 -5.46 -18.30 -19.02
C ASP A 90 -5.81 -16.80 -19.21
N PRO A 91 -6.78 -16.26 -18.48
CA PRO A 91 -7.21 -14.86 -18.62
C PRO A 91 -6.08 -13.85 -18.49
N ARG A 92 -5.08 -14.12 -17.64
CA ARG A 92 -3.92 -13.22 -17.42
C ARG A 92 -2.97 -13.21 -18.61
N VAL A 93 -2.83 -14.37 -19.27
CA VAL A 93 -2.09 -14.48 -20.53
C VAL A 93 -2.75 -13.66 -21.62
N ARG A 94 -4.09 -13.75 -21.74
CA ARG A 94 -4.87 -12.96 -22.70
C ARG A 94 -4.82 -11.47 -22.38
N ALA A 95 -5.03 -11.08 -21.12
CA ALA A 95 -4.99 -9.69 -20.70
C ALA A 95 -3.63 -9.01 -20.91
N THR A 96 -2.57 -9.80 -21.11
CA THR A 96 -1.20 -9.32 -21.33
C THR A 96 -0.68 -9.60 -22.73
N GLU A 97 -1.52 -9.81 -23.73
CA GLU A 97 -1.08 -10.17 -25.11
C GLU A 97 -0.09 -9.17 -25.72
N GLY A 98 -0.20 -7.89 -25.39
CA GLY A 98 0.73 -6.84 -25.82
C GLY A 98 2.08 -6.84 -25.12
N LEU A 99 2.25 -7.61 -24.04
CA LEU A 99 3.48 -7.64 -23.24
C LEU A 99 4.53 -8.54 -23.91
N ARG A 100 5.74 -8.00 -24.14
CA ARG A 100 6.86 -8.75 -24.75
C ARG A 100 7.48 -9.75 -23.80
N GLU A 101 7.56 -9.42 -22.51
CA GLU A 101 8.23 -10.21 -21.48
C GLU A 101 7.26 -11.20 -20.81
N ARG A 102 6.76 -12.17 -21.60
CA ARG A 102 5.89 -13.26 -21.14
C ARG A 102 6.59 -14.60 -21.27
N TYR A 103 6.62 -15.35 -20.17
CA TYR A 103 7.40 -16.57 -20.10
C TYR A 103 6.63 -17.74 -19.50
N LEU A 104 6.71 -18.88 -20.16
CA LEU A 104 6.43 -20.18 -19.56
C LEU A 104 7.69 -20.61 -18.79
N VAL A 105 7.54 -20.93 -17.52
CA VAL A 105 8.64 -21.18 -16.59
C VAL A 105 8.43 -22.51 -15.90
N PRO A 106 9.42 -23.43 -15.88
CA PRO A 106 9.35 -24.65 -15.08
C PRO A 106 9.09 -24.33 -13.59
N PRO A 107 8.21 -25.07 -12.89
CA PRO A 107 7.82 -24.79 -11.50
C PRO A 107 8.99 -24.58 -10.55
N ARG A 108 10.06 -25.37 -10.69
CA ARG A 108 11.29 -25.24 -9.88
C ARG A 108 11.96 -23.87 -10.00
N LEU A 109 11.98 -23.29 -11.20
CA LEU A 109 12.59 -21.98 -11.44
C LEU A 109 11.67 -20.86 -10.95
N LEU A 110 10.38 -21.04 -11.07
CA LEU A 110 9.39 -20.11 -10.56
C LEU A 110 9.42 -20.07 -9.02
N ALA A 111 9.53 -21.21 -8.35
CA ALA A 111 9.75 -21.27 -6.90
C ALA A 111 11.02 -20.54 -6.46
N GLN A 112 12.12 -20.69 -7.21
CA GLN A 112 13.36 -19.96 -6.92
C GLN A 112 13.26 -18.44 -7.12
N ALA A 113 12.34 -17.98 -7.95
CA ALA A 113 12.12 -16.56 -8.21
C ALA A 113 11.11 -15.93 -7.23
N SER A 114 10.30 -16.75 -6.60
CA SER A 114 9.27 -16.40 -5.63
C SER A 114 9.83 -16.42 -4.21
N GLY A 115 9.21 -15.65 -3.31
CA GLY A 115 9.44 -15.73 -1.86
C GLY A 115 8.54 -16.75 -1.15
N LEU A 116 7.85 -17.64 -1.91
CA LEU A 116 6.94 -18.64 -1.38
C LEU A 116 7.63 -19.99 -1.21
N ALA A 117 7.14 -20.81 -0.28
CA ALA A 117 7.60 -22.17 -0.08
C ALA A 117 7.27 -23.08 -1.29
N ALA A 118 6.16 -22.80 -1.98
CA ALA A 118 5.75 -23.51 -3.20
C ALA A 118 5.69 -22.51 -4.36
N ALA A 119 5.95 -23.01 -5.58
CA ALA A 119 5.86 -22.21 -6.79
C ALA A 119 4.45 -21.62 -6.96
N PRO A 120 4.29 -20.31 -7.15
CA PRO A 120 3.02 -19.75 -7.56
C PRO A 120 2.68 -20.20 -8.98
N ARG A 121 1.41 -20.20 -9.36
CA ARG A 121 1.01 -20.50 -10.75
C ARG A 121 1.37 -19.36 -11.69
N VAL A 122 1.30 -18.12 -11.18
CA VAL A 122 1.63 -16.89 -11.91
C VAL A 122 2.44 -15.97 -11.00
N LEU A 123 3.41 -15.29 -11.57
CA LEU A 123 4.18 -14.24 -10.93
C LEU A 123 4.31 -13.08 -11.93
N ALA A 124 3.96 -11.88 -11.51
CA ALA A 124 4.16 -10.67 -12.31
C ALA A 124 5.20 -9.75 -11.67
N ILE A 125 6.01 -9.12 -12.52
CA ILE A 125 6.82 -7.97 -12.13
C ILE A 125 6.04 -6.73 -12.53
N LEU A 126 5.70 -5.90 -11.55
CA LEU A 126 4.82 -4.74 -11.72
C LEU A 126 5.56 -3.45 -11.36
N PRO A 127 5.24 -2.31 -11.99
CA PRO A 127 5.67 -1.02 -11.49
C PRO A 127 5.07 -0.77 -10.11
N GLN A 128 5.86 -0.17 -9.22
CA GLN A 128 5.30 0.34 -7.96
C GLN A 128 4.35 1.50 -8.27
N PRO A 129 3.29 1.70 -7.46
CA PRO A 129 2.51 2.91 -7.52
C PRO A 129 3.39 4.16 -7.47
N PRO A 130 2.96 5.29 -8.05
CA PRO A 130 3.71 6.54 -8.01
C PRO A 130 4.05 6.93 -6.57
N VAL A 131 5.24 7.52 -6.38
CA VAL A 131 5.57 8.15 -5.09
C VAL A 131 4.58 9.27 -4.85
N ARG A 132 3.93 9.23 -3.69
CA ARG A 132 2.97 10.23 -3.27
C ARG A 132 3.55 11.04 -2.11
N SER A 133 3.19 12.31 -2.06
CA SER A 133 3.42 13.22 -0.95
C SER A 133 2.08 13.75 -0.45
N PHE A 134 2.08 14.49 0.63
CA PHE A 134 0.86 15.15 1.11
C PHE A 134 0.26 16.18 0.13
N ARG A 135 0.96 16.55 -0.95
CA ARG A 135 0.44 17.42 -2.01
C ARG A 135 -0.41 16.65 -3.02
N ASP A 136 -0.24 15.34 -3.06
CA ASP A 136 -0.85 14.45 -4.05
C ASP A 136 -2.07 13.70 -3.50
N VAL A 137 -2.46 13.97 -2.24
CA VAL A 137 -3.57 13.30 -1.56
C VAL A 137 -4.53 14.30 -0.92
N ALA A 138 -5.76 13.86 -0.63
CA ALA A 138 -6.73 14.67 0.09
C ALA A 138 -6.18 15.10 1.46
N PHE A 139 -6.23 16.40 1.76
CA PHE A 139 -5.74 16.94 3.02
C PHE A 139 -6.54 18.20 3.43
N PRO A 140 -7.08 18.31 4.68
CA PRO A 140 -7.03 17.26 5.69
C PRO A 140 -7.78 15.99 5.25
N PRO A 141 -7.35 14.80 5.71
CA PRO A 141 -8.05 13.57 5.36
C PRO A 141 -9.37 13.48 6.11
N ALA A 142 -10.39 12.88 5.51
CA ALA A 142 -11.52 12.40 6.29
C ALA A 142 -11.03 11.31 7.27
N LEU A 143 -10.28 10.33 6.77
CA LEU A 143 -9.58 9.31 7.56
C LEU A 143 -8.21 9.05 6.95
N GLY A 144 -7.14 9.44 7.64
CA GLY A 144 -5.76 9.03 7.33
C GLY A 144 -5.28 7.94 8.29
N LEU A 145 -4.35 7.12 7.84
CA LEU A 145 -3.70 6.12 8.69
C LEU A 145 -2.20 6.39 8.75
N TYR A 146 -1.63 6.48 9.95
CA TYR A 146 -0.20 6.66 10.19
C TYR A 146 0.38 5.48 10.96
N LEU A 147 1.41 4.84 10.42
CA LEU A 147 2.09 3.71 11.03
C LEU A 147 3.44 4.13 11.58
N ALA A 148 3.58 4.15 12.90
CA ALA A 148 4.80 4.52 13.61
C ALA A 148 5.61 3.27 13.99
N GLY A 149 6.55 2.87 13.14
CA GLY A 149 7.46 1.77 13.44
C GLY A 149 6.84 0.37 13.38
N VAL A 150 5.75 0.18 12.63
CA VAL A 150 5.16 -1.16 12.41
C VAL A 150 6.11 -2.00 11.55
N ALA A 151 6.90 -2.86 12.18
CA ALA A 151 8.05 -3.52 11.56
C ALA A 151 7.72 -4.81 10.79
N ASP A 152 6.57 -5.46 11.06
CA ASP A 152 6.17 -6.66 10.32
C ASP A 152 5.50 -6.31 8.98
N PRO A 153 6.05 -6.80 7.84
CA PRO A 153 5.47 -6.52 6.54
C PRO A 153 4.04 -7.09 6.37
N GLY A 154 3.70 -8.17 7.06
CA GLY A 154 2.37 -8.75 7.04
C GLY A 154 1.34 -7.82 7.68
N ASN A 155 1.69 -7.22 8.83
CA ASN A 155 0.85 -6.24 9.50
C ASN A 155 0.68 -4.97 8.64
N VAL A 156 1.76 -4.46 8.04
CA VAL A 156 1.68 -3.32 7.12
C VAL A 156 0.76 -3.64 5.95
N GLY A 157 0.90 -4.79 5.29
CA GLY A 157 0.05 -5.18 4.17
C GLY A 157 -1.42 -5.37 4.58
N THR A 158 -1.68 -5.96 5.74
CA THR A 158 -3.03 -6.09 6.30
C THR A 158 -3.66 -4.72 6.57
N LEU A 159 -2.88 -3.77 7.10
CA LEU A 159 -3.34 -2.40 7.33
C LEU A 159 -3.59 -1.64 6.03
N VAL A 160 -2.77 -1.84 5.00
CA VAL A 160 -3.04 -1.30 3.65
C VAL A 160 -4.38 -1.82 3.11
N ARG A 161 -4.63 -3.14 3.23
CA ARG A 161 -5.88 -3.75 2.82
C ARG A 161 -7.08 -3.20 3.60
N THR A 162 -6.94 -3.10 4.91
CA THR A 162 -8.01 -2.60 5.79
C THR A 162 -8.29 -1.12 5.52
N ALA A 163 -7.25 -0.31 5.36
CA ALA A 163 -7.37 1.11 5.05
C ALA A 163 -8.12 1.34 3.72
N ALA A 164 -7.74 0.64 2.67
CA ALA A 164 -8.44 0.71 1.39
C ALA A 164 -9.89 0.23 1.51
N GLY A 165 -10.13 -0.91 2.18
CA GLY A 165 -11.46 -1.50 2.33
C GLY A 165 -12.42 -0.69 3.21
N LEU A 166 -11.90 0.10 4.15
CA LEU A 166 -12.68 0.95 5.05
C LEU A 166 -12.65 2.44 4.65
N GLY A 167 -12.16 2.76 3.45
CA GLY A 167 -12.26 4.08 2.86
C GLY A 167 -11.34 5.13 3.48
N ALA A 168 -10.15 4.74 3.93
CA ALA A 168 -9.12 5.71 4.28
C ALA A 168 -8.60 6.43 3.02
N ASP A 169 -8.34 7.73 3.13
CA ASP A 169 -7.86 8.54 2.01
C ASP A 169 -6.41 8.22 1.63
N TRP A 170 -5.61 7.82 2.61
CA TRP A 170 -4.21 7.44 2.45
C TRP A 170 -3.67 6.68 3.67
N LEU A 171 -2.54 6.00 3.46
CA LEU A 171 -1.74 5.39 4.52
C LEU A 171 -0.32 5.95 4.46
N ALA A 172 0.20 6.41 5.59
CA ALA A 172 1.57 6.92 5.72
C ALA A 172 2.42 6.00 6.60
N LEU A 173 3.63 5.72 6.13
CA LEU A 173 4.63 4.92 6.82
C LEU A 173 5.67 5.83 7.48
N GLY A 174 5.68 5.85 8.79
CA GLY A 174 6.70 6.52 9.59
C GLY A 174 8.02 5.74 9.68
N PRO A 175 9.04 6.36 10.25
CA PRO A 175 10.34 5.72 10.49
C PRO A 175 10.20 4.37 11.21
N GLY A 176 11.00 3.39 10.81
CA GLY A 176 10.97 2.04 11.39
C GLY A 176 9.87 1.13 10.86
N SER A 177 8.90 1.65 10.10
CA SER A 177 7.88 0.81 9.47
C SER A 177 8.43 -0.03 8.31
N ALA A 178 7.85 -1.21 8.14
CA ALA A 178 8.21 -2.10 7.03
C ALA A 178 7.84 -1.47 5.69
N ASP A 179 8.53 -1.93 4.65
CA ASP A 179 8.28 -1.56 3.26
C ASP A 179 6.93 -2.13 2.80
N ALA A 180 5.97 -1.27 2.41
CA ALA A 180 4.68 -1.69 1.90
C ALA A 180 4.78 -2.49 0.59
N PHE A 181 5.89 -2.38 -0.13
CA PHE A 181 6.16 -3.11 -1.38
C PHE A 181 7.00 -4.38 -1.16
N HIS A 182 7.27 -4.74 0.09
CA HIS A 182 7.84 -6.05 0.42
C HIS A 182 6.89 -7.15 -0.06
N PRO A 183 7.37 -8.26 -0.69
CA PRO A 183 6.47 -9.30 -1.23
C PRO A 183 5.45 -9.82 -0.22
N ARG A 184 5.83 -9.94 1.07
CA ARG A 184 4.90 -10.36 2.13
C ARG A 184 3.82 -9.30 2.41
N ALA A 185 4.17 -8.00 2.33
CA ALA A 185 3.19 -6.93 2.48
C ALA A 185 2.24 -6.87 1.29
N VAL A 186 2.77 -6.98 0.06
CA VAL A 186 1.96 -7.01 -1.18
C VAL A 186 0.96 -8.17 -1.14
N ARG A 187 1.39 -9.37 -0.71
CA ARG A 187 0.49 -10.52 -0.54
C ARG A 187 -0.61 -10.23 0.49
N ALA A 188 -0.25 -9.72 1.66
CA ALA A 188 -1.23 -9.43 2.71
C ALA A 188 -2.21 -8.32 2.30
N ALA A 189 -1.78 -7.40 1.46
CA ALA A 189 -2.61 -6.32 0.94
C ALA A 189 -3.64 -6.77 -0.11
N MET A 190 -3.47 -7.95 -0.73
CA MET A 190 -4.44 -8.53 -1.68
C MET A 190 -4.90 -7.54 -2.77
N GLY A 191 -3.94 -6.81 -3.38
CA GLY A 191 -4.21 -5.82 -4.42
C GLY A 191 -4.49 -4.39 -3.93
N ALA A 192 -4.83 -4.20 -2.66
CA ALA A 192 -5.07 -2.87 -2.09
C ALA A 192 -3.85 -1.92 -2.19
N THR A 193 -2.67 -2.46 -2.41
CA THR A 193 -1.44 -1.70 -2.72
C THR A 193 -1.62 -0.76 -3.91
N PHE A 194 -2.52 -1.07 -4.85
CA PHE A 194 -2.81 -0.26 -6.02
C PHE A 194 -4.04 0.63 -5.85
N ALA A 195 -4.83 0.41 -4.79
CA ALA A 195 -6.11 1.07 -4.56
C ALA A 195 -6.02 2.31 -3.66
N ILE A 196 -5.01 2.40 -2.80
CA ILE A 196 -4.86 3.49 -1.83
C ILE A 196 -3.49 4.18 -1.98
N PRO A 197 -3.42 5.52 -1.87
CA PRO A 197 -2.15 6.24 -1.78
C PRO A 197 -1.34 5.79 -0.56
N ILE A 198 -0.08 5.39 -0.80
CA ILE A 198 0.88 5.03 0.26
C ILE A 198 1.98 6.07 0.26
N LEU A 199 2.15 6.76 1.39
CA LEU A 199 3.21 7.74 1.61
C LEU A 199 4.33 7.09 2.43
N GLU A 200 5.54 7.08 1.90
CA GLU A 200 6.70 6.45 2.54
C GLU A 200 7.60 7.50 3.23
N GLY A 201 8.18 7.11 4.35
CA GLY A 201 9.20 7.91 5.04
C GLY A 201 8.66 9.20 5.65
N VAL A 202 7.40 9.20 6.06
CA VAL A 202 6.74 10.36 6.68
C VAL A 202 7.17 10.46 8.15
N ALA A 203 7.92 11.49 8.51
CA ALA A 203 8.23 11.75 9.91
C ALA A 203 6.97 12.27 10.65
N PRO A 204 6.83 11.99 11.97
CA PRO A 204 5.70 12.53 12.74
C PRO A 204 5.64 14.06 12.66
N ALA A 205 6.78 14.74 12.65
CA ALA A 205 6.89 16.18 12.50
C ALA A 205 6.31 16.70 11.17
N ASP A 206 6.37 15.93 10.08
CA ASP A 206 5.79 16.31 8.79
C ASP A 206 4.26 16.44 8.88
N LEU A 207 3.62 15.54 9.65
CA LEU A 207 2.20 15.64 9.97
C LEU A 207 1.90 16.77 10.95
N ALA A 208 2.78 16.98 11.94
CA ALA A 208 2.62 18.01 12.95
C ALA A 208 2.58 19.42 12.36
N THR A 209 3.22 19.67 11.22
CA THR A 209 3.19 20.98 10.52
C THR A 209 1.86 21.29 9.81
N ARG A 210 0.93 20.31 9.73
CA ARG A 210 -0.31 20.44 8.97
C ARG A 210 -1.52 20.52 9.90
N GLY A 211 -2.52 21.27 9.52
CA GLY A 211 -3.74 21.51 10.32
C GLY A 211 -4.98 20.83 9.77
N GLY A 212 -6.11 21.03 10.47
CA GLY A 212 -7.44 20.67 9.99
C GLY A 212 -7.88 19.23 10.33
N PHE A 213 -7.13 18.48 11.11
CA PHE A 213 -7.48 17.12 11.57
C PHE A 213 -7.05 16.88 13.01
N ALA A 214 -7.71 15.94 13.67
CA ALA A 214 -7.29 15.42 14.97
C ALA A 214 -6.35 14.22 14.80
N VAL A 215 -5.51 13.99 15.80
CA VAL A 215 -4.73 12.74 15.88
C VAL A 215 -5.41 11.81 16.89
N VAL A 216 -5.68 10.58 16.46
CA VAL A 216 -6.18 9.51 17.33
C VAL A 216 -5.09 8.46 17.48
N GLY A 217 -4.47 8.40 18.63
CA GLY A 217 -3.40 7.46 18.94
C GLY A 217 -3.94 6.18 19.57
N ALA A 218 -3.70 5.03 18.94
CA ALA A 218 -4.01 3.74 19.55
C ALA A 218 -2.96 3.40 20.62
N VAL A 219 -3.40 3.28 21.87
CA VAL A 219 -2.56 2.93 23.01
C VAL A 219 -3.09 1.67 23.71
N PRO A 220 -2.21 0.84 24.28
CA PRO A 220 -2.64 -0.41 24.92
C PRO A 220 -3.45 -0.18 26.20
N ARG A 221 -3.24 0.93 26.89
CA ARG A 221 -3.88 1.28 28.18
C ARG A 221 -3.99 2.80 28.34
N GLY A 222 -4.93 3.25 29.17
CA GLY A 222 -5.03 4.66 29.60
C GLY A 222 -5.73 5.59 28.61
N GLY A 223 -6.16 5.11 27.46
CA GLY A 223 -7.00 5.87 26.54
C GLY A 223 -8.49 5.66 26.83
N VAL A 224 -9.33 6.50 26.21
CA VAL A 224 -10.79 6.31 26.21
C VAL A 224 -11.20 5.13 25.31
N ALA A 225 -12.38 4.58 25.54
CA ALA A 225 -12.87 3.52 24.64
C ALA A 225 -13.18 4.07 23.23
N PRO A 226 -13.05 3.26 22.17
CA PRO A 226 -13.28 3.72 20.79
C PRO A 226 -14.63 4.38 20.56
N TRP A 227 -15.67 3.90 21.23
CA TRP A 227 -17.04 4.42 21.11
C TRP A 227 -17.27 5.72 21.90
N GLU A 228 -16.34 6.13 22.77
CA GLU A 228 -16.37 7.38 23.53
C GLU A 228 -15.58 8.50 22.82
N ALA A 229 -14.70 8.13 21.88
CA ALA A 229 -13.93 9.06 21.07
C ALA A 229 -14.73 9.57 19.87
N ASP A 230 -14.58 10.85 19.52
CA ASP A 230 -15.10 11.38 18.24
C ASP A 230 -14.23 10.95 17.07
N LEU A 231 -14.69 9.93 16.36
CA LEU A 231 -14.03 9.40 15.16
C LEU A 231 -14.72 9.83 13.85
N VAL A 232 -15.62 10.83 13.91
CA VAL A 232 -16.36 11.35 12.75
C VAL A 232 -15.63 12.49 12.05
N ARG A 233 -15.02 13.40 12.82
CA ARG A 233 -14.27 14.54 12.29
C ARG A 233 -13.07 14.09 11.44
N PRO A 234 -12.48 15.00 10.63
CA PRO A 234 -11.21 14.72 9.97
C PRO A 234 -10.15 14.27 10.97
N LEU A 235 -9.55 13.12 10.74
CA LEU A 235 -8.57 12.55 11.67
C LEU A 235 -7.49 11.72 10.98
N VAL A 236 -6.36 11.58 11.69
CA VAL A 236 -5.32 10.61 11.41
C VAL A 236 -5.26 9.60 12.56
N LEU A 237 -5.55 8.35 12.26
CA LEU A 237 -5.39 7.25 13.20
C LEU A 237 -3.92 6.82 13.21
N ALA A 238 -3.25 6.97 14.34
CA ALA A 238 -1.86 6.59 14.55
C ALA A 238 -1.77 5.23 15.25
N LEU A 239 -1.03 4.31 14.64
CA LEU A 239 -0.77 2.96 15.15
C LEU A 239 0.74 2.79 15.36
N GLY A 240 1.14 2.30 16.52
CA GLY A 240 2.54 2.13 16.90
C GLY A 240 3.07 0.72 16.69
N ALA A 241 4.37 0.56 16.93
CA ALA A 241 5.05 -0.73 16.94
C ALA A 241 4.48 -1.67 18.00
N GLU A 242 4.55 -2.99 17.75
CA GLU A 242 4.00 -4.04 18.63
C GLU A 242 4.63 -4.02 20.05
N ARG A 243 5.90 -3.66 20.16
CA ARG A 243 6.64 -3.65 21.44
C ARG A 243 6.85 -2.27 22.04
N GLY A 244 6.89 -1.22 21.23
CA GLY A 244 7.17 0.16 21.63
C GLY A 244 5.97 1.09 21.60
N GLY A 245 4.83 0.61 21.09
CA GLY A 245 3.66 1.45 20.87
C GLY A 245 3.97 2.64 19.95
N LEU A 246 3.31 3.75 20.21
CA LEU A 246 3.56 5.01 19.48
C LEU A 246 4.83 5.73 19.95
N GLY A 247 5.31 5.43 21.20
CA GLY A 247 6.50 6.06 21.77
C GLY A 247 6.49 7.59 21.62
N GLY A 248 7.66 8.18 21.35
CA GLY A 248 7.79 9.62 21.11
C GLY A 248 7.06 10.14 19.85
N ALA A 249 6.66 9.26 18.95
CA ALA A 249 5.91 9.68 17.77
C ALA A 249 4.57 10.33 18.13
N LEU A 250 3.93 9.91 19.23
CA LEU A 250 2.68 10.52 19.67
C LEU A 250 2.89 11.96 20.16
N GLU A 251 3.98 12.20 20.88
CA GLU A 251 4.35 13.52 21.38
C GLU A 251 4.67 14.48 20.23
N GLU A 252 5.41 14.00 19.23
CA GLU A 252 5.69 14.78 18.02
C GLU A 252 4.42 15.07 17.22
N LEU A 253 3.53 14.08 17.06
CA LEU A 253 2.23 14.26 16.40
C LEU A 253 1.32 15.22 17.18
N ALA A 254 1.47 15.25 18.51
CA ALA A 254 0.71 16.11 19.42
C ALA A 254 1.13 17.60 19.33
N ALA A 255 2.26 17.94 18.73
CA ALA A 255 2.79 19.29 18.73
C ALA A 255 1.76 20.31 18.22
N GLY A 256 1.15 21.05 19.17
CA GLY A 256 0.19 22.11 18.88
C GLY A 256 -1.22 21.68 18.42
N ARG A 257 -1.62 20.42 18.64
CA ARG A 257 -2.95 19.92 18.26
C ARG A 257 -3.60 19.03 19.29
N GLU A 258 -4.87 18.77 19.10
CA GLU A 258 -5.62 17.81 19.89
C GLU A 258 -5.21 16.38 19.54
N VAL A 259 -4.84 15.62 20.56
CA VAL A 259 -4.56 14.18 20.46
C VAL A 259 -5.51 13.44 21.40
N VAL A 260 -6.24 12.49 20.83
CA VAL A 260 -7.10 11.58 21.58
C VAL A 260 -6.41 10.22 21.68
N GLN A 261 -6.13 9.76 22.88
CA GLN A 261 -5.63 8.39 23.09
C GLN A 261 -6.82 7.44 23.21
N VAL A 262 -6.79 6.36 22.43
CA VAL A 262 -7.86 5.36 22.40
C VAL A 262 -7.32 4.00 22.77
N THR A 263 -7.98 3.33 23.71
CA THR A 263 -7.69 1.96 24.13
C THR A 263 -8.85 1.05 23.79
N ILE A 264 -8.59 -0.02 23.02
CA ILE A 264 -9.58 -1.07 22.80
C ILE A 264 -9.65 -1.93 24.07
N PRO A 265 -10.80 -1.99 24.76
CA PRO A 265 -10.95 -2.83 25.94
C PRO A 265 -10.68 -4.29 25.62
N GLN A 266 -9.91 -4.95 26.50
CA GLN A 266 -9.49 -6.33 26.35
C GLN A 266 -9.94 -7.16 27.54
N ALA A 267 -10.07 -8.46 27.36
CA ALA A 267 -10.36 -9.38 28.44
C ALA A 267 -9.23 -9.38 29.50
N PRO A 268 -9.55 -9.63 30.78
CA PRO A 268 -8.53 -9.78 31.81
C PRO A 268 -7.46 -10.81 31.41
N GLY A 269 -6.19 -10.45 31.59
CA GLY A 269 -5.05 -11.30 31.24
C GLY A 269 -4.56 -11.19 29.80
N ALA A 270 -5.22 -10.47 28.91
CA ALA A 270 -4.69 -10.16 27.57
C ALA A 270 -3.56 -9.12 27.67
N GLU A 271 -2.46 -9.36 26.96
CA GLU A 271 -1.31 -8.43 26.96
C GLU A 271 -1.52 -7.28 25.98
N SER A 272 -1.85 -7.58 24.73
CA SER A 272 -2.14 -6.61 23.68
C SER A 272 -2.81 -7.27 22.47
N LEU A 273 -3.47 -6.47 21.64
CA LEU A 273 -3.94 -6.89 20.32
C LEU A 273 -2.83 -6.75 19.29
N ASN A 274 -2.87 -7.62 18.28
CA ASN A 274 -2.09 -7.41 17.07
C ASN A 274 -2.41 -6.03 16.48
N VAL A 275 -1.40 -5.30 16.02
CA VAL A 275 -1.55 -3.92 15.52
C VAL A 275 -2.51 -3.81 14.34
N ALA A 276 -2.52 -4.81 13.44
CA ALA A 276 -3.45 -4.83 12.31
C ALA A 276 -4.89 -5.09 12.77
N ALA A 277 -5.08 -5.95 13.76
CA ALA A 277 -6.40 -6.17 14.36
C ALA A 277 -6.91 -4.92 15.08
N ALA A 278 -6.05 -4.25 15.85
CA ALA A 278 -6.39 -2.99 16.50
C ALA A 278 -6.76 -1.91 15.48
N GLY A 279 -5.97 -1.73 14.44
CA GLY A 279 -6.25 -0.80 13.35
C GLY A 279 -7.58 -1.09 12.65
N ALA A 280 -7.88 -2.36 12.38
CA ALA A 280 -9.15 -2.76 11.77
C ALA A 280 -10.35 -2.42 12.68
N ALA A 281 -10.26 -2.69 13.98
CA ALA A 281 -11.33 -2.38 14.93
C ALA A 281 -11.59 -0.87 15.02
N LEU A 282 -10.54 -0.05 15.10
CA LEU A 282 -10.66 1.41 15.21
C LEU A 282 -11.17 2.04 13.91
N MET A 283 -10.71 1.58 12.75
CA MET A 283 -11.23 2.06 11.46
C MET A 283 -12.70 1.66 11.25
N ALA A 284 -13.08 0.43 11.61
CA ALA A 284 -14.47 -0.02 11.53
C ALA A 284 -15.39 0.81 12.44
N GLU A 285 -14.93 1.16 13.64
CA GLU A 285 -15.66 2.06 14.55
C GLU A 285 -15.81 3.48 13.96
N SER A 286 -14.76 4.03 13.36
CA SER A 286 -14.84 5.31 12.65
C SER A 286 -15.90 5.26 11.53
N VAL A 287 -15.89 4.21 10.71
CA VAL A 287 -16.91 4.01 9.65
C VAL A 287 -18.31 3.93 10.24
N ARG A 288 -18.49 3.15 11.33
CA ARG A 288 -19.78 3.03 12.02
C ARG A 288 -20.30 4.37 12.54
N GLN A 289 -19.45 5.17 13.18
CA GLN A 289 -19.82 6.49 13.70
C GLN A 289 -20.20 7.45 12.56
N ARG A 290 -19.43 7.47 11.47
CA ARG A 290 -19.68 8.30 10.28
C ARG A 290 -21.00 7.96 9.61
N ALA A 291 -21.31 6.66 9.47
CA ALA A 291 -22.58 6.20 8.92
C ALA A 291 -23.78 6.69 9.74
N ARG A 292 -23.65 6.70 11.07
CA ARG A 292 -24.72 7.19 11.96
C ARG A 292 -24.88 8.71 11.94
N SER A 293 -23.80 9.47 11.76
CA SER A 293 -23.83 10.92 11.70
C SER A 293 -24.28 11.50 10.35
N GLY A 294 -24.56 10.64 9.35
CA GLY A 294 -24.89 11.06 7.99
C GLY A 294 -23.71 11.66 7.20
N ARG A 295 -22.51 11.63 7.76
CA ARG A 295 -21.28 12.06 7.10
C ARG A 295 -20.61 10.86 6.45
N SER A 296 -21.23 10.30 5.42
CA SER A 296 -20.52 9.37 4.52
C SER A 296 -19.37 10.16 3.89
N GLY A 297 -18.14 9.76 4.15
CA GLY A 297 -17.00 10.28 3.41
C GLY A 297 -17.25 10.08 1.91
N SER A 298 -16.63 10.89 1.07
CA SER A 298 -16.79 10.95 -0.39
C SER A 298 -16.34 9.68 -1.16
N GLY A 299 -16.46 8.51 -0.54
CA GLY A 299 -16.34 7.20 -1.14
C GLY A 299 -17.65 6.47 -0.99
N THR A 300 -18.41 6.37 -2.06
CA THR A 300 -19.67 5.61 -2.12
C THR A 300 -19.37 4.15 -1.75
N LEU A 301 -19.72 3.75 -0.52
CA LEU A 301 -19.90 2.34 -0.16
C LEU A 301 -21.15 1.86 -0.89
N SER A 302 -21.05 1.60 -2.20
CA SER A 302 -22.11 0.87 -2.93
C SER A 302 -21.97 -0.60 -2.54
N GLY A 303 -22.89 -1.08 -1.72
CA GLY A 303 -23.07 -2.50 -1.50
C GLY A 303 -23.41 -3.21 -2.82
N ARG A 304 -22.56 -4.13 -3.23
CA ARG A 304 -22.91 -5.30 -4.05
C ARG A 304 -22.25 -6.52 -3.45
#